data_73cea7d682c8c367204be7e3ec4a8b69
#
_entry.id   73cea7d682c8c367204be7e3ec4a8b69
#
_cell.length_a   1.000
_cell.length_b   1.000
_cell.length_c   1.000
_cell.angle_alpha   90.00
_cell.angle_beta   90.00
_cell.angle_gamma   90.00
#
_symmetry.space_group_name_H-M   'P 1'
#
loop_
_entity.id
_entity.type
_entity.pdbx_description
1 polymer ?
#
loop_
_entity_poly.entity_id
_entity_poly.type
_entity_poly.pdbx_seq_one_letter_code
_entity_poly.pdbx_strand_id
1 'polypeptide(L)'
;MSVKIRLQRHGKKQKPFYWVVAADARSKRDGKYLEKIGTYNPNTNPATIELNLDSAVKWLHNGAQPTDTAKAILSYKGALLKHHLDGGIRKGALTQEQADAKLAAWLEAKAGKVDAKKDGLSKAQADAKAKALKAEKEVNAKRLAAAAQAEADAIAAATPAVEEEVVAEEEVAVEAVAEEVVETPAEEVAVEAAAEEVVETPAEEAPAAEENNETTEA
;
A
#
# COMPACT_ATOMS: atom_id res chain seq x y z
N MET A 1 -10.31 43.11 -11.60
CA MET A 1 -10.98 41.92 -11.02
C MET A 1 -9.96 41.18 -10.19
N SER A 2 -10.32 40.76 -8.96
CA SER A 2 -9.36 40.02 -8.11
C SER A 2 -9.45 38.53 -8.39
N VAL A 3 -8.32 37.91 -8.73
CA VAL A 3 -8.18 36.47 -8.87
C VAL A 3 -7.77 35.87 -7.53
N LYS A 4 -8.38 34.76 -7.15
CA LYS A 4 -8.02 34.00 -5.95
C LYS A 4 -7.54 32.61 -6.31
N ILE A 5 -6.51 32.13 -5.60
CA ILE A 5 -6.13 30.72 -5.61
C ILE A 5 -6.89 30.03 -4.48
N ARG A 6 -7.75 29.09 -4.85
CA ARG A 6 -8.65 28.41 -3.90
C ARG A 6 -8.82 26.94 -4.20
N LEU A 7 -9.43 26.21 -3.27
CA LEU A 7 -9.78 24.82 -3.42
C LEU A 7 -11.21 24.67 -3.93
N GLN A 8 -11.37 23.84 -4.98
CA GLN A 8 -12.67 23.33 -5.42
C GLN A 8 -12.82 21.90 -4.93
N ARG A 9 -14.00 21.54 -4.45
CA ARG A 9 -14.28 20.21 -3.96
C ARG A 9 -14.82 19.33 -5.07
N HIS A 10 -14.16 18.20 -5.26
CA HIS A 10 -14.55 17.10 -6.12
C HIS A 10 -14.61 15.79 -5.33
N GLY A 11 -14.81 14.66 -6.01
CA GLY A 11 -14.86 13.34 -5.39
C GLY A 11 -16.25 12.97 -4.89
N LYS A 12 -16.33 11.84 -4.17
CA LYS A 12 -17.58 11.25 -3.69
C LYS A 12 -17.90 11.69 -2.25
N LYS A 13 -19.10 11.36 -1.77
CA LYS A 13 -19.48 11.50 -0.35
C LYS A 13 -18.46 10.69 0.49
N GLN A 14 -17.97 11.27 1.58
CA GLN A 14 -16.94 10.75 2.49
C GLN A 14 -15.52 10.57 1.90
N LYS A 15 -15.33 10.72 0.57
CA LYS A 15 -14.00 10.68 -0.07
C LYS A 15 -13.77 12.00 -0.83
N PRO A 16 -13.48 13.11 -0.13
CA PRO A 16 -13.26 14.40 -0.77
C PRO A 16 -11.93 14.38 -1.53
N PHE A 17 -11.93 15.04 -2.68
CA PHE A 17 -10.75 15.30 -3.50
C PHE A 17 -10.80 16.77 -3.91
N TYR A 18 -9.69 17.47 -3.86
CA TYR A 18 -9.70 18.92 -4.11
C TYR A 18 -8.80 19.28 -5.27
N TRP A 19 -9.28 20.21 -6.09
CA TRP A 19 -8.46 20.90 -7.07
C TRP A 19 -8.02 22.26 -6.54
N VAL A 20 -6.73 22.54 -6.70
CA VAL A 20 -6.18 23.86 -6.46
C VAL A 20 -6.31 24.65 -7.76
N VAL A 21 -7.09 25.71 -7.76
CA VAL A 21 -7.43 26.46 -8.97
C VAL A 21 -7.24 27.96 -8.79
N ALA A 22 -6.88 28.63 -9.86
CA ALA A 22 -7.00 30.07 -9.98
C ALA A 22 -8.42 30.39 -10.50
N ALA A 23 -9.17 31.19 -9.79
CA ALA A 23 -10.54 31.54 -10.16
C ALA A 23 -10.87 33.00 -9.78
N ASP A 24 -11.86 33.58 -10.44
CA ASP A 24 -12.41 34.89 -10.07
C ASP A 24 -13.04 34.81 -8.66
N ALA A 25 -12.78 35.83 -7.86
CA ALA A 25 -13.31 35.94 -6.50
C ALA A 25 -14.83 35.87 -6.42
N ARG A 26 -15.53 36.31 -7.47
CA ARG A 26 -17.00 36.35 -7.55
C ARG A 26 -17.62 35.02 -7.91
N SER A 27 -16.86 34.09 -8.53
CA SER A 27 -17.41 32.81 -8.96
C SER A 27 -17.68 31.88 -7.76
N LYS A 28 -18.70 31.03 -7.88
CA LYS A 28 -19.03 30.00 -6.86
C LYS A 28 -17.83 29.10 -6.62
N ARG A 29 -17.76 28.46 -5.42
CA ARG A 29 -16.63 27.60 -5.05
C ARG A 29 -16.28 26.57 -6.12
N ASP A 30 -17.22 25.81 -6.60
CA ASP A 30 -17.05 24.72 -7.58
C ASP A 30 -17.47 25.16 -8.99
N GLY A 31 -17.50 26.49 -9.24
CA GLY A 31 -17.85 27.09 -10.52
C GLY A 31 -16.69 27.17 -11.50
N LYS A 32 -16.85 28.03 -12.51
CA LYS A 32 -15.84 28.26 -13.55
C LYS A 32 -14.52 28.73 -12.93
N TYR A 33 -13.41 28.15 -13.34
CA TYR A 33 -12.05 28.54 -12.97
C TYR A 33 -11.26 28.96 -14.23
N LEU A 34 -10.18 29.67 -14.02
CA LEU A 34 -9.28 30.12 -15.08
C LEU A 34 -8.25 29.04 -15.42
N GLU A 35 -7.57 28.51 -14.41
CA GLU A 35 -6.56 27.48 -14.57
C GLU A 35 -6.57 26.54 -13.36
N LYS A 36 -6.32 25.22 -13.63
CA LYS A 36 -6.08 24.23 -12.62
C LYS A 36 -4.59 24.13 -12.34
N ILE A 37 -4.18 24.52 -11.14
CA ILE A 37 -2.77 24.54 -10.72
C ILE A 37 -2.33 23.18 -10.19
N GLY A 38 -3.25 22.42 -9.58
CA GLY A 38 -2.90 21.12 -9.01
C GLY A 38 -4.04 20.39 -8.34
N THR A 39 -3.67 19.33 -7.62
CA THR A 39 -4.60 18.47 -6.88
C THR A 39 -4.17 18.30 -5.43
N TYR A 40 -5.15 18.10 -4.56
CA TYR A 40 -4.95 17.80 -3.14
C TYR A 40 -5.86 16.66 -2.71
N ASN A 41 -5.25 15.56 -2.27
CA ASN A 41 -5.95 14.40 -1.74
C ASN A 41 -5.69 14.26 -0.23
N PRO A 42 -6.66 14.53 0.63
CA PRO A 42 -6.52 14.36 2.08
C PRO A 42 -6.74 12.92 2.56
N ASN A 43 -7.22 12.00 1.69
CA ASN A 43 -7.58 10.64 2.10
C ASN A 43 -6.36 9.73 2.33
N THR A 44 -5.17 10.19 1.93
CA THR A 44 -3.90 9.47 2.14
C THR A 44 -3.15 10.04 3.33
N ASN A 45 -2.35 9.22 3.99
CA ASN A 45 -1.46 9.66 5.05
C ASN A 45 -0.01 9.27 4.72
N PRO A 46 0.89 10.24 4.46
CA PRO A 46 0.66 11.68 4.35
C PRO A 46 -0.23 12.07 3.16
N ALA A 47 -0.90 13.22 3.25
CA ALA A 47 -1.77 13.74 2.19
C ALA A 47 -0.99 13.94 0.89
N THR A 48 -1.58 13.50 -0.24
CA THR A 48 -0.96 13.64 -1.55
C THR A 48 -1.27 15.01 -2.14
N ILE A 49 -0.25 15.75 -2.51
CA ILE A 49 -0.34 17.07 -3.13
C ILE A 49 0.47 17.04 -4.43
N GLU A 50 -0.20 17.26 -5.54
CA GLU A 50 0.41 17.44 -6.85
C GLU A 50 0.18 18.89 -7.26
N LEU A 51 1.24 19.63 -7.52
CA LEU A 51 1.16 21.05 -7.81
C LEU A 51 2.16 21.42 -8.91
N ASN A 52 1.69 22.13 -9.92
CA ASN A 52 2.56 22.79 -10.88
C ASN A 52 3.09 24.08 -10.23
N LEU A 53 4.39 24.07 -9.86
CA LEU A 53 5.04 25.19 -9.18
C LEU A 53 5.10 26.43 -10.06
N ASP A 54 5.36 26.28 -11.36
CA ASP A 54 5.53 27.40 -12.27
C ASP A 54 4.21 28.14 -12.52
N SER A 55 3.11 27.39 -12.74
CA SER A 55 1.77 27.96 -12.82
C SER A 55 1.38 28.67 -11.53
N ALA A 56 1.67 28.07 -10.36
CA ALA A 56 1.39 28.69 -9.08
C ALA A 56 2.13 30.02 -8.89
N VAL A 57 3.42 30.05 -9.19
CA VAL A 57 4.26 31.25 -9.09
C VAL A 57 3.82 32.31 -10.10
N LYS A 58 3.50 31.92 -11.34
CA LYS A 58 2.95 32.84 -12.37
C LYS A 58 1.68 33.54 -11.86
N TRP A 59 0.75 32.83 -11.27
CA TRP A 59 -0.46 33.44 -10.73
C TRP A 59 -0.19 34.35 -9.53
N LEU A 60 0.76 33.99 -8.66
CA LEU A 60 1.19 34.85 -7.56
C LEU A 60 1.83 36.16 -8.07
N HIS A 61 2.65 36.09 -9.13
CA HIS A 61 3.21 37.29 -9.78
C HIS A 61 2.13 38.15 -10.42
N ASN A 62 1.08 37.54 -10.94
CA ASN A 62 -0.07 38.28 -11.50
C ASN A 62 -1.01 38.83 -10.40
N GLY A 63 -0.63 38.72 -9.12
CA GLY A 63 -1.38 39.28 -8.01
C GLY A 63 -2.57 38.42 -7.54
N ALA A 64 -2.63 37.12 -7.89
CA ALA A 64 -3.65 36.23 -7.37
C ALA A 64 -3.46 36.02 -5.86
N GLN A 65 -4.56 36.19 -5.09
CA GLN A 65 -4.54 36.08 -3.64
C GLN A 65 -4.90 34.63 -3.24
N PRO A 66 -4.00 33.89 -2.57
CA PRO A 66 -4.33 32.56 -2.07
C PRO A 66 -5.24 32.65 -0.84
N THR A 67 -6.23 31.77 -0.73
CA THR A 67 -6.97 31.55 0.51
C THR A 67 -6.06 30.89 1.56
N ASP A 68 -6.39 30.93 2.84
CA ASP A 68 -5.53 30.43 3.91
C ASP A 68 -5.15 28.95 3.72
N THR A 69 -6.10 28.10 3.35
CA THR A 69 -5.84 26.69 3.04
C THR A 69 -4.95 26.53 1.81
N ALA A 70 -5.20 27.28 0.73
CA ALA A 70 -4.34 27.26 -0.45
C ALA A 70 -2.93 27.76 -0.14
N LYS A 71 -2.79 28.80 0.69
CA LYS A 71 -1.51 29.31 1.17
C LYS A 71 -0.69 28.24 1.91
N ALA A 72 -1.34 27.46 2.78
CA ALA A 72 -0.69 26.35 3.46
C ALA A 72 -0.18 25.28 2.48
N ILE A 73 -0.98 24.91 1.47
CA ILE A 73 -0.61 23.94 0.42
C ILE A 73 0.54 24.47 -0.44
N LEU A 74 0.48 25.74 -0.88
CA LEU A 74 1.53 26.40 -1.65
C LEU A 74 2.85 26.50 -0.86
N SER A 75 2.76 26.82 0.43
CA SER A 75 3.91 26.83 1.34
C SER A 75 4.50 25.43 1.51
N TYR A 76 3.66 24.40 1.64
CA TYR A 76 4.11 23.02 1.79
C TYR A 76 4.91 22.52 0.59
N LYS A 77 4.55 22.92 -0.62
CA LYS A 77 5.23 22.56 -1.87
C LYS A 77 6.35 23.53 -2.27
N GLY A 78 6.52 24.65 -1.56
CA GLY A 78 7.59 25.61 -1.82
C GLY A 78 7.27 26.70 -2.86
N ALA A 79 6.04 26.78 -3.37
CA ALA A 79 5.65 27.80 -4.35
C ALA A 79 5.78 29.23 -3.81
N LEU A 80 5.45 29.44 -2.52
CA LEU A 80 5.62 30.73 -1.88
C LEU A 80 7.11 31.08 -1.67
N LEU A 81 7.95 30.09 -1.39
CA LEU A 81 9.40 30.28 -1.29
C LEU A 81 9.98 30.68 -2.64
N LYS A 82 9.62 29.97 -3.72
CA LYS A 82 10.05 30.31 -5.09
C LYS A 82 9.64 31.76 -5.46
N HIS A 83 8.37 32.10 -5.22
CA HIS A 83 7.88 33.47 -5.45
C HIS A 83 8.65 34.53 -4.65
N HIS A 84 9.03 34.22 -3.40
CA HIS A 84 9.83 35.11 -2.55
C HIS A 84 11.27 35.28 -3.10
N LEU A 85 11.90 34.17 -3.51
CA LEU A 85 13.25 34.21 -4.10
C LEU A 85 13.27 35.00 -5.45
N ASP A 86 12.27 34.80 -6.29
CA ASP A 86 12.09 35.57 -7.53
C ASP A 86 11.92 37.08 -7.24
N GLY A 87 11.23 37.39 -6.13
CA GLY A 87 11.15 38.78 -5.63
C GLY A 87 12.52 39.33 -5.19
N GLY A 88 13.40 38.49 -4.64
CA GLY A 88 14.77 38.81 -4.29
C GLY A 88 15.64 39.11 -5.53
N ILE A 89 15.49 38.30 -6.59
CA ILE A 89 16.18 38.46 -7.85
C ILE A 89 15.77 39.81 -8.50
N ARG A 90 14.48 40.09 -8.57
CA ARG A 90 13.97 41.36 -9.12
C ARG A 90 14.48 42.61 -8.38
N LYS A 91 14.74 42.47 -7.07
CA LYS A 91 15.32 43.55 -6.23
C LYS A 91 16.84 43.62 -6.30
N GLY A 92 17.50 42.69 -6.99
CA GLY A 92 18.96 42.63 -7.07
C GLY A 92 19.65 42.12 -5.80
N ALA A 93 18.90 41.56 -4.86
CA ALA A 93 19.43 41.02 -3.60
C ALA A 93 20.01 39.60 -3.72
N LEU A 94 19.61 38.87 -4.75
CA LEU A 94 20.01 37.47 -5.00
C LEU A 94 20.32 37.28 -6.48
N THR A 95 21.29 36.41 -6.77
CA THR A 95 21.50 35.90 -8.13
C THR A 95 20.57 34.74 -8.41
N GLN A 96 20.30 34.44 -9.70
CA GLN A 96 19.48 33.30 -10.11
C GLN A 96 19.99 31.99 -9.51
N GLU A 97 21.30 31.73 -9.63
CA GLU A 97 21.92 30.50 -9.11
C GLU A 97 21.75 30.33 -7.61
N GLN A 98 21.88 31.41 -6.83
CA GLN A 98 21.67 31.38 -5.40
C GLN A 98 20.21 31.10 -5.02
N ALA A 99 19.26 31.58 -5.79
CA ALA A 99 17.84 31.33 -5.58
C ALA A 99 17.51 29.87 -5.86
N ASP A 100 18.01 29.33 -6.95
CA ASP A 100 17.79 27.93 -7.36
C ASP A 100 18.45 26.97 -6.35
N ALA A 101 19.68 27.27 -5.91
CA ALA A 101 20.35 26.48 -4.86
C ALA A 101 19.56 26.45 -3.53
N LYS A 102 19.02 27.59 -3.11
CA LYS A 102 18.20 27.67 -1.88
C LYS A 102 16.89 26.91 -2.03
N LEU A 103 16.26 26.95 -3.21
CA LEU A 103 15.04 26.22 -3.50
C LEU A 103 15.30 24.71 -3.49
N ALA A 104 16.38 24.26 -4.16
CA ALA A 104 16.77 22.85 -4.21
C ALA A 104 17.06 22.29 -2.81
N ALA A 105 17.89 22.96 -2.01
CA ALA A 105 18.19 22.57 -0.64
C ALA A 105 16.92 22.46 0.23
N TRP A 106 15.96 23.36 0.06
CA TRP A 106 14.72 23.31 0.79
C TRP A 106 13.85 22.13 0.35
N LEU A 107 13.78 21.84 -0.95
CA LEU A 107 13.01 20.70 -1.49
C LEU A 107 13.59 19.38 -1.01
N GLU A 108 14.90 19.19 -0.99
CA GLU A 108 15.58 18.00 -0.46
C GLU A 108 15.29 17.80 1.03
N ALA A 109 15.46 18.85 1.83
CA ALA A 109 15.15 18.79 3.27
C ALA A 109 13.66 18.44 3.53
N LYS A 110 12.78 18.89 2.65
CA LYS A 110 11.35 18.61 2.75
C LYS A 110 11.01 17.18 2.32
N ALA A 111 11.61 16.70 1.24
CA ALA A 111 11.48 15.31 0.78
C ALA A 111 11.92 14.33 1.85
N GLY A 112 13.10 14.53 2.45
CA GLY A 112 13.58 13.68 3.53
C GLY A 112 12.64 13.61 4.75
N LYS A 113 12.02 14.74 5.13
CA LYS A 113 11.01 14.74 6.23
C LYS A 113 9.73 13.97 5.85
N VAL A 114 9.30 14.03 4.60
CA VAL A 114 8.12 13.31 4.11
C VAL A 114 8.40 11.81 4.05
N ASP A 115 9.57 11.42 3.55
CA ASP A 115 9.96 10.03 3.43
C ASP A 115 10.18 9.38 4.81
N ALA A 116 10.85 10.07 5.74
CA ALA A 116 10.95 9.62 7.13
C ALA A 116 9.57 9.39 7.78
N LYS A 117 8.57 10.23 7.47
CA LYS A 117 7.20 10.02 7.95
C LYS A 117 6.54 8.81 7.30
N LYS A 118 6.72 8.58 6.00
CA LYS A 118 6.19 7.40 5.31
C LYS A 118 6.79 6.11 5.87
N ASP A 119 8.11 6.11 6.09
CA ASP A 119 8.82 4.96 6.66
C ASP A 119 8.38 4.67 8.10
N GLY A 120 8.19 5.72 8.91
CA GLY A 120 7.64 5.58 10.25
C GLY A 120 6.24 4.97 10.26
N LEU A 121 5.37 5.38 9.33
CA LEU A 121 4.02 4.84 9.19
C LEU A 121 4.03 3.39 8.68
N SER A 122 4.89 3.06 7.72
CA SER A 122 5.02 1.69 7.20
C SER A 122 5.54 0.73 8.27
N LYS A 123 6.55 1.14 9.04
CA LYS A 123 7.06 0.37 10.19
C LYS A 123 5.98 0.17 11.25
N ALA A 124 5.27 1.23 11.64
CA ALA A 124 4.19 1.12 12.62
C ALA A 124 3.07 0.16 12.16
N GLN A 125 2.73 0.16 10.87
CA GLN A 125 1.76 -0.79 10.31
C GLN A 125 2.29 -2.22 10.30
N ALA A 126 3.56 -2.42 9.95
CA ALA A 126 4.21 -3.73 9.97
C ALA A 126 4.26 -4.30 11.40
N ASP A 127 4.65 -3.49 12.38
CA ASP A 127 4.69 -3.87 13.78
C ASP A 127 3.30 -4.22 14.34
N ALA A 128 2.29 -3.41 13.97
CA ALA A 128 0.91 -3.69 14.36
C ALA A 128 0.40 -5.02 13.78
N LYS A 129 0.68 -5.29 12.50
CA LYS A 129 0.35 -6.57 11.85
C LYS A 129 1.09 -7.74 12.50
N ALA A 130 2.38 -7.58 12.78
CA ALA A 130 3.18 -8.63 13.43
C ALA A 130 2.66 -8.95 14.83
N LYS A 131 2.26 -7.94 15.61
CA LYS A 131 1.63 -8.14 16.93
C LYS A 131 0.28 -8.84 16.81
N ALA A 132 -0.56 -8.44 15.85
CA ALA A 132 -1.86 -9.09 15.62
C ALA A 132 -1.69 -10.56 15.23
N LEU A 133 -0.77 -10.88 14.32
CA LEU A 133 -0.47 -12.25 13.92
C LEU A 133 0.07 -13.11 15.07
N LYS A 134 0.90 -12.54 15.95
CA LYS A 134 1.37 -13.26 17.14
C LYS A 134 0.21 -13.58 18.10
N ALA A 135 -0.63 -12.58 18.38
CA ALA A 135 -1.80 -12.78 19.23
C ALA A 135 -2.78 -13.81 18.65
N GLU A 136 -2.99 -13.78 17.34
CA GLU A 136 -3.84 -14.75 16.64
C GLU A 136 -3.28 -16.17 16.73
N LYS A 137 -1.97 -16.34 16.51
CA LYS A 137 -1.30 -17.63 16.66
C LYS A 137 -1.40 -18.17 18.09
N GLU A 138 -1.25 -17.32 19.10
CA GLU A 138 -1.43 -17.73 20.51
C GLU A 138 -2.88 -18.17 20.81
N VAL A 139 -3.86 -17.43 20.29
CA VAL A 139 -5.27 -17.80 20.44
C VAL A 139 -5.58 -19.11 19.74
N ASN A 140 -5.08 -19.31 18.52
CA ASN A 140 -5.26 -20.54 17.78
C ASN A 140 -4.56 -21.73 18.45
N ALA A 141 -3.34 -21.55 18.97
CA ALA A 141 -2.64 -22.59 19.74
C ALA A 141 -3.44 -22.99 21.00
N LYS A 142 -4.00 -22.02 21.72
CA LYS A 142 -4.87 -22.29 22.87
C LYS A 142 -6.15 -23.04 22.49
N ARG A 143 -6.76 -22.68 21.34
CA ARG A 143 -7.95 -23.38 20.84
C ARG A 143 -7.65 -24.82 20.46
N LEU A 144 -6.53 -25.06 19.76
CA LEU A 144 -6.10 -26.40 19.39
C LEU A 144 -5.77 -27.25 20.63
N ALA A 145 -5.08 -26.69 21.62
CA ALA A 145 -4.79 -27.35 22.86
C ALA A 145 -6.08 -27.70 23.65
N ALA A 146 -7.04 -26.78 23.70
CA ALA A 146 -8.33 -27.03 24.34
C ALA A 146 -9.16 -28.06 23.59
N ALA A 147 -9.15 -28.09 22.26
CA ALA A 147 -9.81 -29.09 21.46
C ALA A 147 -9.19 -30.48 21.67
N ALA A 148 -7.85 -30.58 21.67
CA ALA A 148 -7.14 -31.82 21.93
C ALA A 148 -7.39 -32.35 23.36
N GLN A 149 -7.47 -31.46 24.34
CA GLN A 149 -7.87 -31.86 25.70
C GLN A 149 -9.32 -32.39 25.77
N ALA A 150 -10.24 -31.68 25.10
CA ALA A 150 -11.65 -32.15 25.06
C ALA A 150 -11.81 -33.51 24.35
N GLU A 151 -11.03 -33.72 23.28
CA GLU A 151 -11.00 -35.04 22.61
C GLU A 151 -10.39 -36.13 23.50
N ALA A 152 -9.30 -35.82 24.20
CA ALA A 152 -8.68 -36.75 25.15
C ALA A 152 -9.63 -37.08 26.32
N ASP A 153 -10.33 -36.09 26.86
CA ASP A 153 -11.32 -36.28 27.91
C ASP A 153 -12.53 -37.09 27.40
N ALA A 154 -12.97 -36.89 26.16
CA ALA A 154 -14.04 -37.66 25.54
C ALA A 154 -13.64 -39.13 25.31
N ILE A 155 -12.39 -39.39 24.89
CA ILE A 155 -11.85 -40.75 24.75
C ILE A 155 -11.71 -41.41 26.12
N ALA A 156 -11.21 -40.68 27.13
CA ALA A 156 -11.10 -41.20 28.50
C ALA A 156 -12.47 -41.52 29.14
N ALA A 157 -13.51 -40.74 28.79
CA ALA A 157 -14.89 -41.01 29.25
C ALA A 157 -15.57 -42.18 28.49
N ALA A 158 -15.11 -42.47 27.27
CA ALA A 158 -15.65 -43.59 26.46
C ALA A 158 -14.98 -44.93 26.77
N THR A 159 -13.78 -44.96 27.35
CA THR A 159 -13.06 -46.20 27.68
C THR A 159 -13.63 -47.00 28.83
N PRO A 160 -14.33 -46.48 29.87
CA PRO A 160 -14.94 -47.32 30.90
C PRO A 160 -16.22 -48.05 30.44
N ALA A 161 -16.84 -47.63 29.32
CA ALA A 161 -18.05 -48.27 28.81
C ALA A 161 -17.80 -49.49 27.91
N VAL A 162 -16.58 -49.60 27.36
CA VAL A 162 -16.19 -50.70 26.45
C VAL A 162 -15.61 -51.89 27.22
N GLU A 163 -15.02 -51.68 28.41
CA GLU A 163 -14.50 -52.80 29.24
C GLU A 163 -15.60 -53.59 29.99
N GLU A 164 -16.79 -53.00 30.21
CA GLU A 164 -17.91 -53.74 30.81
C GLU A 164 -18.71 -54.59 29.80
N GLU A 165 -18.64 -54.26 28.49
CA GLU A 165 -19.38 -55.01 27.46
C GLU A 165 -18.58 -56.19 26.88
N VAL A 166 -17.24 -56.18 26.99
CA VAL A 166 -16.36 -57.25 26.48
C VAL A 166 -16.24 -58.41 27.45
N VAL A 167 -16.53 -58.22 28.74
CA VAL A 167 -16.50 -59.30 29.76
C VAL A 167 -17.77 -60.15 29.77
N ALA A 168 -18.87 -59.68 29.15
CA ALA A 168 -20.14 -60.41 29.08
C ALA A 168 -20.30 -61.27 27.80
N GLU A 169 -19.45 -61.12 26.77
CA GLU A 169 -19.55 -61.90 25.53
C GLU A 169 -18.50 -63.04 25.38
N GLU A 170 -17.55 -63.19 26.33
CA GLU A 170 -16.50 -64.21 26.24
C GLU A 170 -16.85 -65.56 26.92
N GLU A 171 -18.05 -65.72 27.49
CA GLU A 171 -18.47 -66.98 28.12
C GLU A 171 -19.41 -67.86 27.27
N VAL A 172 -19.74 -67.43 26.00
CA VAL A 172 -20.74 -68.24 25.20
C VAL A 172 -20.17 -68.73 23.85
N ALA A 173 -18.93 -68.50 23.51
CA ALA A 173 -18.39 -68.96 22.20
C ALA A 173 -17.08 -69.74 22.28
N VAL A 174 -17.06 -70.78 23.11
CA VAL A 174 -16.05 -71.85 23.02
C VAL A 174 -16.76 -73.17 22.70
N GLU A 175 -17.46 -73.18 21.58
CA GLU A 175 -17.74 -74.43 20.87
C GLU A 175 -18.26 -74.14 19.48
N ALA A 176 -17.41 -74.36 18.55
CA ALA A 176 -17.67 -74.79 17.20
C ALA A 176 -16.70 -74.11 16.18
N VAL A 177 -15.92 -74.96 15.71
CA VAL A 177 -15.51 -75.22 14.33
C VAL A 177 -14.11 -74.66 13.89
N ALA A 178 -13.25 -75.64 13.92
CA ALA A 178 -12.12 -75.80 13.05
C ALA A 178 -12.57 -75.95 11.57
N GLU A 179 -11.72 -75.58 10.64
CA GLU A 179 -11.72 -75.81 9.19
C GLU A 179 -12.23 -74.65 8.36
N GLU A 180 -11.31 -73.94 7.72
CA GLU A 180 -10.81 -74.25 6.39
C GLU A 180 -9.75 -73.24 5.95
N VAL A 181 -8.65 -73.77 5.53
CA VAL A 181 -7.50 -73.22 4.88
C VAL A 181 -7.89 -72.78 3.47
N VAL A 182 -7.25 -71.73 2.97
CA VAL A 182 -6.73 -71.64 1.58
C VAL A 182 -6.81 -70.21 1.03
N GLU A 183 -5.60 -69.74 0.71
CA GLU A 183 -5.11 -68.95 -0.42
C GLU A 183 -5.26 -67.43 -0.48
N THR A 184 -4.06 -66.87 -0.47
CA THR A 184 -3.62 -65.56 -1.01
C THR A 184 -3.86 -65.44 -2.53
N PRO A 185 -3.73 -64.28 -3.17
CA PRO A 185 -2.49 -63.53 -3.15
C PRO A 185 -2.62 -61.95 -3.18
N ALA A 186 -1.45 -61.37 -2.98
CA ALA A 186 -1.06 -60.00 -3.10
C ALA A 186 -1.44 -59.29 -4.41
N GLU A 187 -1.78 -58.01 -4.29
CA GLU A 187 -1.49 -57.07 -5.39
C GLU A 187 -1.06 -55.71 -4.82
N GLU A 188 0.13 -55.33 -5.21
CA GLU A 188 0.80 -54.07 -5.05
C GLU A 188 0.02 -52.95 -5.75
N VAL A 189 -0.16 -51.82 -5.09
CA VAL A 189 -0.30 -50.56 -5.82
C VAL A 189 0.64 -49.50 -5.19
N ALA A 190 1.70 -49.23 -5.92
CA ALA A 190 2.61 -48.13 -5.72
C ALA A 190 1.90 -46.80 -5.86
N VAL A 191 2.11 -45.90 -4.92
CA VAL A 191 1.75 -44.48 -5.10
C VAL A 191 3.03 -43.71 -5.29
N GLU A 192 3.17 -43.28 -6.50
CA GLU A 192 4.22 -42.46 -7.08
C GLU A 192 4.17 -41.04 -6.51
N ALA A 193 5.29 -40.60 -5.95
CA ALA A 193 5.51 -39.21 -5.57
C ALA A 193 5.87 -38.39 -6.81
N ALA A 194 5.01 -37.48 -7.21
CA ALA A 194 5.33 -36.49 -8.22
C ALA A 194 6.02 -35.28 -7.59
N ALA A 195 7.29 -35.15 -7.88
CA ALA A 195 8.07 -33.94 -7.65
C ALA A 195 7.71 -32.88 -8.68
N GLU A 196 7.35 -31.70 -8.23
CA GLU A 196 7.11 -30.53 -9.06
C GLU A 196 8.43 -29.85 -9.40
N GLU A 197 8.74 -29.88 -10.68
CA GLU A 197 9.91 -29.29 -11.32
C GLU A 197 9.68 -27.77 -11.52
N VAL A 198 10.61 -26.99 -11.00
CA VAL A 198 10.69 -25.54 -11.21
C VAL A 198 11.20 -25.28 -12.63
N VAL A 199 10.37 -24.73 -13.49
CA VAL A 199 10.77 -24.25 -14.81
C VAL A 199 11.30 -22.84 -14.70
N GLU A 200 12.59 -22.74 -14.85
CA GLU A 200 13.38 -21.54 -15.09
C GLU A 200 13.19 -21.10 -16.55
N THR A 201 12.72 -19.89 -16.79
CA THR A 201 12.70 -19.30 -18.13
C THR A 201 13.89 -18.40 -18.34
N PRO A 202 14.64 -18.58 -19.43
CA PRO A 202 15.81 -17.76 -19.71
C PRO A 202 15.43 -16.42 -20.35
N ALA A 203 16.19 -15.40 -19.98
CA ALA A 203 16.22 -14.09 -20.59
C ALA A 203 16.61 -14.16 -22.06
N GLU A 204 15.85 -13.53 -22.90
CA GLU A 204 16.18 -13.30 -24.31
C GLU A 204 16.52 -11.84 -24.54
N GLU A 205 17.65 -11.71 -25.05
CA GLU A 205 18.59 -10.74 -25.53
C GLU A 205 17.95 -9.76 -26.54
N ALA A 206 18.27 -8.48 -26.39
CA ALA A 206 18.02 -7.45 -27.38
C ALA A 206 18.96 -7.56 -28.57
N PRO A 207 18.56 -7.24 -29.79
CA PRO A 207 19.51 -6.81 -30.81
C PRO A 207 19.44 -5.32 -31.06
N ALA A 208 20.62 -4.72 -31.02
CA ALA A 208 20.95 -3.46 -31.63
C ALA A 208 21.00 -3.60 -33.16
N ALA A 209 20.52 -2.61 -33.86
CA ALA A 209 20.93 -2.27 -35.24
C ALA A 209 20.66 -0.78 -35.43
N GLU A 210 21.73 -0.03 -35.54
CA GLU A 210 22.42 0.50 -36.72
C GLU A 210 21.61 1.58 -37.45
N GLU A 211 22.12 2.80 -37.30
CA GLU A 211 22.80 3.66 -38.30
C GLU A 211 22.17 3.70 -39.69
N ASN A 212 21.83 4.90 -40.06
CA ASN A 212 22.23 5.59 -41.32
C ASN A 212 21.53 6.94 -41.34
N ASN A 213 22.21 8.06 -41.20
CA ASN A 213 23.11 8.75 -42.13
C ASN A 213 22.40 9.27 -43.38
N GLU A 214 22.79 10.49 -43.66
CA GLU A 214 22.79 11.29 -44.89
C GLU A 214 21.72 12.37 -45.03
N THR A 215 22.16 13.57 -44.72
CA THR A 215 22.55 14.64 -45.71
C THR A 215 21.48 14.96 -46.76
N THR A 216 21.02 16.19 -46.83
CA THR A 216 21.33 17.11 -47.93
C THR A 216 20.58 18.44 -47.78
N GLU A 217 21.36 19.50 -47.85
CA GLU A 217 21.15 20.82 -48.36
C GLU A 217 19.97 21.07 -49.30
N ALA A 218 19.27 22.12 -49.03
CA ALA A 218 19.03 23.24 -49.93
C ALA A 218 18.23 24.34 -49.20
#